data_aebc502cf57277d1006aad8c5f8dcba9
#
_entry.id   aebc502cf57277d1006aad8c5f8dcba9
#
_cell.length_a   1.000
_cell.length_b   1.000
_cell.length_c   1.000
_cell.angle_alpha   90.00
_cell.angle_beta   90.00
_cell.angle_gamma   90.00
#
_symmetry.space_group_name_H-M   'P 1'
#
loop_
_entity.id
_entity.type
_entity.pdbx_description
1 polymer ?
#
loop_
_entity_poly.entity_id
_entity_poly.type
_entity_poly.pdbx_seq_one_letter_code
_entity_poly.pdbx_strand_id
1 'polypeptide(L)'
;MEETNEQMEFNPYNPNNIEITLNDVQSILNTYGIPTKLFNFELYRRAFVHRSYTKKPRQENEILNITIAPQPPGTIALSTKSNERLEFLGDGVLELITKYYLYRRFPKENEGFMTEKKIAIVKNEAIGKMAYEMGLHKWLIISRHAEEKKIRTNLKKLGCLFEAFIGALFLDFNKIDVRDEHKWFEKVFCTGPGFQMAQIFVEKVFEKHIDWAVLLTNDDNFKNILQVKIQKEFKVTPHYVEMKSDLEEGYKMGVYLCIGISIFEVRQTTPLLLKNYPSFEKIKGYLEKNNGQVFILLGEAEHRIKRKAEQQACQNCLKVLHD
;
A
#
# COMPACT_ATOMS: atom_id res chain seq x y z
N MET A 1 -47.02 1.85 20.94
CA MET A 1 -45.74 2.54 21.07
C MET A 1 -45.46 3.17 19.72
N GLU A 2 -45.68 4.44 19.59
CA GLU A 2 -45.29 5.22 18.41
C GLU A 2 -43.78 5.31 18.43
N GLU A 3 -43.08 4.62 17.51
CA GLU A 3 -41.69 4.89 17.23
C GLU A 3 -41.59 6.31 16.68
N THR A 4 -41.16 7.24 17.51
CA THR A 4 -40.81 8.60 17.08
C THR A 4 -39.61 8.43 16.11
N ASN A 5 -39.89 8.46 14.83
CA ASN A 5 -38.94 8.46 13.76
C ASN A 5 -38.26 9.85 13.76
N GLU A 6 -37.33 10.06 14.71
CA GLU A 6 -36.56 11.30 14.82
C GLU A 6 -35.76 11.52 13.54
N GLN A 7 -36.02 12.60 12.86
CA GLN A 7 -35.32 13.02 11.66
C GLN A 7 -33.90 13.43 12.05
N MET A 8 -32.89 12.69 11.56
CA MET A 8 -31.49 12.92 11.92
C MET A 8 -30.90 14.01 11.02
N GLU A 9 -30.56 15.16 11.59
CA GLU A 9 -29.83 16.20 10.87
C GLU A 9 -28.33 15.87 10.82
N PHE A 10 -27.78 15.75 9.61
CA PHE A 10 -26.36 15.50 9.39
C PHE A 10 -25.67 16.73 8.81
N ASN A 11 -24.65 17.24 9.50
CA ASN A 11 -23.84 18.36 9.05
C ASN A 11 -22.49 17.88 8.52
N PRO A 12 -22.30 17.74 7.20
CA PRO A 12 -21.03 17.35 6.60
C PRO A 12 -20.03 18.51 6.46
N TYR A 13 -20.48 19.76 6.57
CA TYR A 13 -19.66 20.93 6.25
C TYR A 13 -18.50 21.09 7.22
N ASN A 14 -17.30 21.23 6.67
CA ASN A 14 -16.06 21.35 7.43
C ASN A 14 -15.40 22.70 7.11
N PRO A 15 -15.32 23.62 8.08
CA PRO A 15 -14.71 24.93 7.88
C PRO A 15 -13.18 24.88 7.68
N ASN A 16 -12.53 23.76 8.02
CA ASN A 16 -11.08 23.56 7.86
C ASN A 16 -10.70 23.16 6.42
N ASN A 17 -11.67 22.94 5.53
CA ASN A 17 -11.38 22.61 4.15
C ASN A 17 -10.84 23.84 3.42
N ILE A 18 -9.69 23.64 2.75
CA ILE A 18 -9.06 24.64 1.88
C ILE A 18 -9.03 24.04 0.47
N GLU A 19 -9.57 24.76 -0.49
CA GLU A 19 -9.56 24.35 -1.88
C GLU A 19 -8.19 24.63 -2.50
N ILE A 20 -7.63 23.65 -3.22
CA ILE A 20 -6.38 23.83 -3.95
C ILE A 20 -6.57 24.83 -5.09
N THR A 21 -5.57 25.66 -5.35
CA THR A 21 -5.59 26.60 -6.46
C THR A 21 -4.81 26.07 -7.66
N LEU A 22 -5.04 26.67 -8.82
CA LEU A 22 -4.26 26.37 -10.04
C LEU A 22 -2.76 26.60 -9.81
N ASN A 23 -2.40 27.66 -9.09
CA ASN A 23 -1.00 27.97 -8.79
C ASN A 23 -0.37 26.94 -7.86
N ASP A 24 -1.12 26.40 -6.90
CA ASP A 24 -0.63 25.34 -6.02
C ASP A 24 -0.33 24.07 -6.80
N VAL A 25 -1.25 23.65 -7.67
CA VAL A 25 -1.04 22.49 -8.55
C VAL A 25 0.17 22.71 -9.45
N GLN A 26 0.27 23.87 -10.10
CA GLN A 26 1.41 24.20 -10.97
C GLN A 26 2.73 24.19 -10.20
N SER A 27 2.75 24.70 -8.99
CA SER A 27 3.93 24.68 -8.10
C SER A 27 4.34 23.25 -7.75
N ILE A 28 3.39 22.38 -7.42
CA ILE A 28 3.66 20.97 -7.17
C ILE A 28 4.26 20.32 -8.43
N LEU A 29 3.63 20.48 -9.59
CA LEU A 29 4.11 19.92 -10.86
C LEU A 29 5.53 20.39 -11.19
N ASN A 30 5.80 21.70 -11.07
CA ASN A 30 7.13 22.27 -11.28
C ASN A 30 8.18 21.66 -10.35
N THR A 31 7.83 21.48 -9.09
CA THR A 31 8.75 20.91 -8.07
C THR A 31 9.20 19.49 -8.43
N TYR A 32 8.34 18.76 -9.13
CA TYR A 32 8.60 17.37 -9.52
C TYR A 32 8.83 17.20 -11.04
N GLY A 33 9.37 18.22 -11.69
CA GLY A 33 9.94 18.12 -13.02
C GLY A 33 8.95 18.31 -14.18
N ILE A 34 7.76 18.85 -13.91
CA ILE A 34 6.78 19.18 -14.96
C ILE A 34 6.56 20.69 -15.00
N PRO A 35 7.40 21.44 -15.74
CA PRO A 35 7.26 22.89 -15.87
C PRO A 35 6.14 23.30 -16.85
N THR A 36 5.57 22.34 -17.55
CA THR A 36 4.51 22.57 -18.52
C THR A 36 3.21 22.97 -17.84
N LYS A 37 2.50 23.94 -18.40
CA LYS A 37 1.21 24.39 -17.90
C LYS A 37 0.19 23.25 -17.97
N LEU A 38 -0.57 23.05 -16.90
CA LEU A 38 -1.68 22.10 -16.85
C LEU A 38 -2.85 22.56 -17.76
N PHE A 39 -3.65 21.61 -18.24
CA PHE A 39 -4.72 21.85 -19.21
C PHE A 39 -6.11 21.83 -18.57
N ASN A 40 -6.33 20.93 -17.61
CA ASN A 40 -7.63 20.73 -16.98
C ASN A 40 -7.52 20.73 -15.45
N PHE A 41 -7.63 21.89 -14.86
CA PHE A 41 -7.55 22.09 -13.42
C PHE A 41 -8.63 21.33 -12.64
N GLU A 42 -9.82 21.12 -13.21
CA GLU A 42 -10.93 20.42 -12.53
C GLU A 42 -10.62 18.97 -12.19
N LEU A 43 -9.71 18.32 -12.95
CA LEU A 43 -9.23 16.97 -12.60
C LEU A 43 -8.50 16.98 -11.25
N TYR A 44 -7.62 17.97 -11.05
CA TYR A 44 -6.88 18.11 -9.80
C TYR A 44 -7.77 18.52 -8.64
N ARG A 45 -8.68 19.49 -8.82
CA ARG A 45 -9.68 19.82 -7.80
C ARG A 45 -10.42 18.57 -7.34
N ARG A 46 -10.87 17.74 -8.27
CA ARG A 46 -11.56 16.50 -7.97
C ARG A 46 -10.68 15.48 -7.26
N ALA A 47 -9.38 15.40 -7.55
CA ALA A 47 -8.46 14.49 -6.87
C ALA A 47 -8.40 14.72 -5.36
N PHE A 48 -8.65 15.94 -4.90
CA PHE A 48 -8.67 16.29 -3.48
C PHE A 48 -10.03 16.08 -2.79
N VAL A 49 -11.09 15.66 -3.48
CA VAL A 49 -12.41 15.46 -2.87
C VAL A 49 -12.57 14.03 -2.36
N HIS A 50 -12.50 13.85 -1.05
CA HIS A 50 -12.79 12.57 -0.42
C HIS A 50 -14.28 12.24 -0.47
N ARG A 51 -14.66 10.97 -0.57
CA ARG A 51 -16.06 10.51 -0.64
C ARG A 51 -16.96 11.01 0.49
N SER A 52 -16.40 11.32 1.66
CA SER A 52 -17.17 11.87 2.79
C SER A 52 -17.71 13.27 2.52
N TYR A 53 -17.22 13.98 1.51
CA TYR A 53 -17.65 15.34 1.15
C TYR A 53 -18.44 15.37 -0.16
N THR A 54 -19.11 14.28 -0.48
CA THR A 54 -19.98 14.20 -1.67
C THR A 54 -21.45 14.20 -1.27
N LYS A 55 -22.29 14.74 -2.16
CA LYS A 55 -23.75 14.63 -2.04
C LYS A 55 -24.11 13.15 -2.16
N LYS A 56 -24.83 12.63 -1.18
CA LYS A 56 -25.46 11.32 -1.29
C LYS A 56 -26.67 11.39 -2.23
N PRO A 57 -27.03 10.28 -2.91
CA PRO A 57 -28.29 10.22 -3.63
C PRO A 57 -29.46 10.60 -2.72
N ARG A 58 -30.40 11.36 -3.24
CA ARG A 58 -31.58 11.80 -2.47
C ARG A 58 -32.35 10.61 -1.88
N GLN A 59 -32.47 9.54 -2.64
CA GLN A 59 -33.12 8.30 -2.21
C GLN A 59 -32.43 7.65 -0.98
N GLU A 60 -31.09 7.65 -0.89
CA GLU A 60 -30.41 7.12 0.30
C GLU A 60 -30.70 7.95 1.55
N ASN A 61 -30.75 9.26 1.42
CA ASN A 61 -31.10 10.14 2.54
C ASN A 61 -32.54 9.95 2.99
N GLU A 62 -33.47 9.79 2.06
CA GLU A 62 -34.88 9.51 2.34
C GLU A 62 -35.08 8.17 3.07
N ILE A 63 -34.39 7.11 2.61
CA ILE A 63 -34.45 5.77 3.25
C ILE A 63 -33.89 5.82 4.68
N LEU A 64 -32.82 6.60 4.92
CA LEU A 64 -32.16 6.71 6.21
C LEU A 64 -32.77 7.81 7.10
N ASN A 65 -33.83 8.50 6.65
CA ASN A 65 -34.45 9.66 7.30
C ASN A 65 -33.42 10.73 7.70
N ILE A 66 -32.42 10.99 6.81
CA ILE A 66 -31.34 11.96 7.06
C ILE A 66 -31.64 13.25 6.32
N THR A 67 -31.64 14.36 7.05
CA THR A 67 -31.64 15.72 6.48
C THR A 67 -30.24 16.29 6.51
N ILE A 68 -29.76 16.82 5.37
CA ILE A 68 -28.48 17.51 5.32
C ILE A 68 -28.67 18.95 5.83
N ALA A 69 -27.85 19.37 6.77
CA ALA A 69 -27.82 20.73 7.28
C ALA A 69 -27.66 21.77 6.16
N PRO A 70 -28.22 22.97 6.29
CA PRO A 70 -27.95 24.07 5.37
C PRO A 70 -26.43 24.37 5.29
N GLN A 71 -25.96 24.75 4.11
CA GLN A 71 -24.54 25.09 3.93
C GLN A 71 -24.18 26.35 4.74
N PRO A 72 -23.27 26.28 5.73
CA PRO A 72 -22.81 27.43 6.46
C PRO A 72 -22.05 28.42 5.55
N PRO A 73 -22.18 29.74 5.77
CA PRO A 73 -21.40 30.74 5.04
C PRO A 73 -19.89 30.46 5.12
N GLY A 74 -19.18 30.66 4.01
CA GLY A 74 -17.72 30.45 3.92
C GLY A 74 -17.24 28.99 3.82
N THR A 75 -18.16 28.01 3.85
CA THR A 75 -17.79 26.60 3.61
C THR A 75 -17.86 26.23 2.14
N ILE A 76 -17.05 25.25 1.74
CA ILE A 76 -17.06 24.71 0.37
C ILE A 76 -18.36 23.92 0.15
N ALA A 77 -18.99 24.06 -1.00
CA ALA A 77 -20.19 23.28 -1.34
C ALA A 77 -19.85 21.79 -1.50
N LEU A 78 -20.82 20.92 -1.15
CA LEU A 78 -20.65 19.48 -1.35
C LEU A 78 -20.47 19.15 -2.83
N SER A 79 -19.47 18.34 -3.12
CA SER A 79 -19.18 17.88 -4.47
C SER A 79 -20.17 16.81 -4.95
N THR A 80 -20.33 16.67 -6.25
CA THR A 80 -21.14 15.57 -6.85
C THR A 80 -20.34 14.30 -7.06
N LYS A 81 -19.01 14.39 -7.09
CA LYS A 81 -18.12 13.26 -7.40
C LYS A 81 -16.92 13.27 -6.48
N SER A 82 -16.53 12.09 -5.99
CA SER A 82 -15.31 11.86 -5.22
C SER A 82 -14.09 11.62 -6.13
N ASN A 83 -12.95 11.46 -5.49
CA ASN A 83 -11.68 11.10 -6.12
C ASN A 83 -11.52 9.60 -6.42
N GLU A 84 -12.44 8.73 -5.98
CA GLU A 84 -12.28 7.27 -6.05
C GLU A 84 -12.00 6.74 -7.47
N ARG A 85 -12.60 7.31 -8.51
CA ARG A 85 -12.31 6.90 -9.89
C ARG A 85 -10.94 7.34 -10.39
N LEU A 86 -10.44 8.46 -9.90
CA LEU A 86 -9.08 8.93 -10.17
C LEU A 86 -8.05 8.08 -9.42
N GLU A 87 -8.34 7.74 -8.17
CA GLU A 87 -7.58 6.79 -7.34
C GLU A 87 -7.42 5.46 -8.06
N PHE A 88 -8.52 4.85 -8.51
CA PHE A 88 -8.50 3.57 -9.23
C PHE A 88 -7.60 3.62 -10.48
N LEU A 89 -7.68 4.69 -11.28
CA LEU A 89 -6.84 4.85 -12.46
C LEU A 89 -5.37 5.09 -12.08
N GLY A 90 -5.16 5.96 -11.10
CA GLY A 90 -3.83 6.35 -10.66
C GLY A 90 -3.04 5.22 -10.02
N ASP A 91 -3.70 4.31 -9.29
CA ASP A 91 -3.09 3.08 -8.76
C ASP A 91 -2.46 2.26 -9.90
N GLY A 92 -3.21 1.98 -10.97
CA GLY A 92 -2.69 1.25 -12.13
C GLY A 92 -1.51 1.96 -12.82
N VAL A 93 -1.59 3.29 -12.96
CA VAL A 93 -0.50 4.10 -13.55
C VAL A 93 0.74 4.06 -12.65
N LEU A 94 0.57 4.26 -11.34
CA LEU A 94 1.65 4.21 -10.35
C LEU A 94 2.32 2.83 -10.31
N GLU A 95 1.52 1.77 -10.35
CA GLU A 95 2.04 0.40 -10.32
C GLU A 95 2.90 0.10 -11.55
N LEU A 96 2.44 0.48 -12.75
CA LEU A 96 3.22 0.30 -13.98
C LEU A 96 4.52 1.11 -13.96
N ILE A 97 4.46 2.38 -13.56
CA ILE A 97 5.64 3.25 -13.46
C ILE A 97 6.64 2.67 -12.46
N THR A 98 6.18 2.21 -11.30
CA THR A 98 7.05 1.64 -10.26
C THR A 98 7.75 0.39 -10.75
N LYS A 99 7.04 -0.53 -11.41
CA LYS A 99 7.63 -1.74 -12.01
C LYS A 99 8.68 -1.38 -13.05
N TYR A 100 8.35 -0.44 -13.94
CA TYR A 100 9.28 0.01 -14.99
C TYR A 100 10.52 0.70 -14.41
N TYR A 101 10.34 1.53 -13.37
CA TYR A 101 11.43 2.19 -12.66
C TYR A 101 12.38 1.18 -12.00
N LEU A 102 11.86 0.19 -11.27
CA LEU A 102 12.65 -0.85 -10.63
C LEU A 102 13.39 -1.72 -11.64
N TYR A 103 12.73 -2.11 -12.73
CA TYR A 103 13.32 -2.89 -13.81
C TYR A 103 14.55 -2.19 -14.41
N ARG A 104 14.48 -0.88 -14.63
CA ARG A 104 15.61 -0.09 -15.15
C ARG A 104 16.71 0.14 -14.11
N ARG A 105 16.30 0.38 -12.85
CA ARG A 105 17.23 0.71 -11.77
C ARG A 105 18.05 -0.48 -11.31
N PHE A 106 17.47 -1.67 -11.36
CA PHE A 106 18.08 -2.91 -10.85
C PHE A 106 18.17 -4.00 -11.93
N PRO A 107 18.97 -3.79 -12.98
CA PRO A 107 19.00 -4.68 -14.16
C PRO A 107 19.58 -6.08 -13.89
N LYS A 108 20.22 -6.30 -12.74
CA LYS A 108 20.81 -7.58 -12.33
C LYS A 108 19.95 -8.36 -11.33
N GLU A 109 18.90 -7.71 -10.81
CA GLU A 109 18.06 -8.31 -9.78
C GLU A 109 16.94 -9.16 -10.40
N ASN A 110 16.49 -10.16 -9.63
CA ASN A 110 15.43 -11.05 -10.06
C ASN A 110 14.03 -10.47 -9.80
N GLU A 111 13.02 -11.17 -10.31
CA GLU A 111 11.61 -10.78 -10.18
C GLU A 111 11.16 -10.70 -8.71
N GLY A 112 11.61 -11.63 -7.85
CA GLY A 112 11.26 -11.65 -6.43
C GLY A 112 11.73 -10.39 -5.70
N PHE A 113 12.96 -9.94 -5.94
CA PHE A 113 13.51 -8.68 -5.42
C PHE A 113 12.67 -7.49 -5.90
N MET A 114 12.41 -7.39 -7.20
CA MET A 114 11.61 -6.28 -7.76
C MET A 114 10.20 -6.25 -7.18
N THR A 115 9.56 -7.39 -7.02
CA THR A 115 8.23 -7.51 -6.42
C THR A 115 8.21 -7.07 -4.97
N GLU A 116 9.22 -7.46 -4.18
CA GLU A 116 9.35 -7.05 -2.78
C GLU A 116 9.53 -5.54 -2.66
N LYS A 117 10.47 -4.96 -3.42
CA LYS A 117 10.71 -3.51 -3.39
C LYS A 117 9.51 -2.71 -3.93
N LYS A 118 8.82 -3.22 -4.97
CA LYS A 118 7.56 -2.65 -5.44
C LYS A 118 6.54 -2.57 -4.31
N ILE A 119 6.28 -3.66 -3.61
CA ILE A 119 5.32 -3.69 -2.50
C ILE A 119 5.71 -2.68 -1.39
N ALA A 120 6.99 -2.58 -1.07
CA ALA A 120 7.47 -1.64 -0.05
C ALA A 120 7.25 -0.18 -0.46
N ILE A 121 7.42 0.16 -1.74
CA ILE A 121 7.28 1.51 -2.27
C ILE A 121 5.81 1.93 -2.40
N VAL A 122 4.95 1.06 -2.98
CA VAL A 122 3.55 1.43 -3.32
C VAL A 122 2.53 1.09 -2.25
N LYS A 123 2.91 0.54 -1.11
CA LYS A 123 1.95 0.36 -0.01
C LYS A 123 1.39 1.71 0.43
N ASN A 124 0.09 1.76 0.70
CA ASN A 124 -0.62 3.02 0.99
C ASN A 124 0.03 3.88 2.08
N GLU A 125 0.64 3.28 3.11
CA GLU A 125 1.35 4.03 4.14
C GLU A 125 2.62 4.70 3.62
N ALA A 126 3.35 4.05 2.70
CA ALA A 126 4.59 4.61 2.15
C ALA A 126 4.29 5.77 1.19
N ILE A 127 3.39 5.57 0.22
CA ILE A 127 2.97 6.64 -0.68
C ILE A 127 2.20 7.75 0.05
N GLY A 128 1.46 7.40 1.10
CA GLY A 128 0.80 8.35 1.99
C GLY A 128 1.78 9.24 2.77
N LYS A 129 2.92 8.69 3.18
CA LYS A 129 4.02 9.47 3.77
C LYS A 129 4.58 10.47 2.75
N MET A 130 4.82 10.04 1.52
CA MET A 130 5.25 10.93 0.45
C MET A 130 4.23 12.06 0.22
N ALA A 131 2.93 11.73 0.13
CA ALA A 131 1.86 12.73 0.01
C ALA A 131 1.83 13.73 1.16
N TYR A 132 2.08 13.26 2.38
CA TYR A 132 2.16 14.12 3.57
C TYR A 132 3.36 15.06 3.49
N GLU A 133 4.54 14.56 3.15
CA GLU A 133 5.78 15.33 2.99
C GLU A 133 5.69 16.34 1.83
N MET A 134 4.95 16.01 0.76
CA MET A 134 4.60 16.94 -0.31
C MET A 134 3.60 18.02 0.12
N GLY A 135 2.98 17.87 1.28
CA GLY A 135 1.98 18.80 1.81
C GLY A 135 0.59 18.66 1.20
N LEU A 136 0.29 17.59 0.45
CA LEU A 136 -1.00 17.38 -0.23
C LEU A 136 -2.19 17.33 0.74
N HIS A 137 -1.96 16.87 1.97
CA HIS A 137 -2.97 16.76 3.02
C HIS A 137 -3.68 18.09 3.33
N LYS A 138 -3.02 19.24 3.09
CA LYS A 138 -3.56 20.59 3.36
C LYS A 138 -4.83 20.87 2.56
N TRP A 139 -4.93 20.35 1.35
CA TRP A 139 -6.03 20.60 0.42
C TRP A 139 -7.05 19.44 0.35
N LEU A 140 -6.88 18.39 1.20
CA LEU A 140 -7.82 17.28 1.22
C LEU A 140 -9.18 17.75 1.76
N ILE A 141 -10.22 17.68 0.92
CA ILE A 141 -11.58 18.10 1.25
C ILE A 141 -12.35 16.91 1.82
N ILE A 142 -12.72 17.01 3.11
CA ILE A 142 -13.36 15.96 3.91
C ILE A 142 -14.51 16.52 4.74
N SER A 143 -15.47 15.66 5.12
CA SER A 143 -16.53 16.05 6.03
C SER A 143 -16.00 16.38 7.43
N ARG A 144 -16.80 17.13 8.21
CA ARG A 144 -16.51 17.43 9.63
C ARG A 144 -16.25 16.16 10.42
N HIS A 145 -17.07 15.14 10.29
CA HIS A 145 -16.91 13.86 10.97
C HIS A 145 -15.60 13.12 10.54
N ALA A 146 -15.21 13.22 9.26
CA ALA A 146 -13.94 12.66 8.80
C ALA A 146 -12.72 13.42 9.37
N GLU A 147 -12.85 14.74 9.58
CA GLU A 147 -11.82 15.54 10.24
C GLU A 147 -11.65 15.12 11.71
N GLU A 148 -12.75 14.95 12.44
CA GLU A 148 -12.76 14.47 13.84
C GLU A 148 -12.09 13.08 13.95
N LYS A 149 -12.25 12.23 12.94
CA LYS A 149 -11.56 10.93 12.81
C LYS A 149 -10.12 11.03 12.29
N LYS A 150 -9.55 12.23 12.18
CA LYS A 150 -8.15 12.47 11.73
C LYS A 150 -7.85 11.89 10.35
N ILE A 151 -8.82 11.85 9.45
CA ILE A 151 -8.63 11.33 8.07
C ILE A 151 -7.58 12.15 7.30
N ARG A 152 -7.50 13.47 7.53
CA ARG A 152 -6.54 14.38 6.89
C ARG A 152 -5.07 14.00 7.12
N THR A 153 -4.76 13.31 8.22
CA THR A 153 -3.40 12.86 8.58
C THR A 153 -3.24 11.34 8.52
N ASN A 154 -4.27 10.62 8.08
CA ASN A 154 -4.22 9.17 7.95
C ASN A 154 -3.42 8.78 6.70
N LEU A 155 -2.27 8.14 6.88
CA LEU A 155 -1.37 7.80 5.77
C LEU A 155 -2.03 6.92 4.70
N LYS A 156 -2.91 5.98 5.07
CA LYS A 156 -3.62 5.16 4.07
C LYS A 156 -4.51 6.02 3.19
N LYS A 157 -5.20 7.01 3.77
CA LYS A 157 -6.06 7.92 3.02
C LYS A 157 -5.27 8.93 2.19
N LEU A 158 -4.10 9.30 2.65
CA LEU A 158 -3.16 10.11 1.87
C LEU A 158 -2.53 9.33 0.73
N GLY A 159 -2.37 8.00 0.86
CA GLY A 159 -2.01 7.13 -0.25
C GLY A 159 -3.06 7.17 -1.36
N CYS A 160 -4.34 7.00 -1.02
CA CYS A 160 -5.46 7.15 -1.97
C CYS A 160 -5.49 8.54 -2.64
N LEU A 161 -5.18 9.61 -1.88
CA LEU A 161 -5.05 10.95 -2.44
C LEU A 161 -3.90 11.06 -3.45
N PHE A 162 -2.74 10.46 -3.15
CA PHE A 162 -1.59 10.46 -4.05
C PHE A 162 -1.90 9.75 -5.37
N GLU A 163 -2.52 8.57 -5.29
CA GLU A 163 -2.99 7.84 -6.47
C GLU A 163 -3.99 8.66 -7.28
N ALA A 164 -4.97 9.30 -6.61
CA ALA A 164 -5.93 10.18 -7.29
C ALA A 164 -5.26 11.37 -7.99
N PHE A 165 -4.22 11.94 -7.39
CA PHE A 165 -3.43 13.03 -8.01
C PHE A 165 -2.69 12.55 -9.26
N ILE A 166 -2.08 11.36 -9.21
CA ILE A 166 -1.45 10.73 -10.39
C ILE A 166 -2.49 10.45 -11.48
N GLY A 167 -3.66 9.96 -11.13
CA GLY A 167 -4.76 9.73 -12.08
C GLY A 167 -5.23 11.03 -12.75
N ALA A 168 -5.29 12.12 -12.00
CA ALA A 168 -5.60 13.46 -12.55
C ALA A 168 -4.51 13.94 -13.51
N LEU A 169 -3.25 13.82 -13.12
CA LEU A 169 -2.08 14.17 -13.95
C LEU A 169 -2.06 13.36 -15.25
N PHE A 170 -2.27 12.06 -15.18
CA PHE A 170 -2.32 11.18 -16.35
C PHE A 170 -3.42 11.62 -17.33
N LEU A 171 -4.63 11.88 -16.85
CA LEU A 171 -5.75 12.31 -17.68
C LEU A 171 -5.56 13.72 -18.25
N ASP A 172 -4.99 14.64 -17.48
CA ASP A 172 -4.75 16.01 -17.91
C ASP A 172 -3.87 16.06 -19.16
N PHE A 173 -2.74 15.39 -19.12
CA PHE A 173 -1.79 15.39 -20.22
C PHE A 173 -2.18 14.45 -21.39
N ASN A 174 -3.05 13.47 -21.18
CA ASN A 174 -3.59 12.67 -22.29
C ASN A 174 -4.58 13.42 -23.19
N LYS A 175 -5.04 14.61 -22.77
CA LYS A 175 -5.89 15.49 -23.59
C LYS A 175 -5.10 16.48 -24.43
N ILE A 176 -3.77 16.42 -24.43
CA ILE A 176 -2.95 17.24 -25.30
C ILE A 176 -3.19 16.78 -26.73
N ASP A 177 -3.62 17.72 -27.56
CA ASP A 177 -3.72 17.54 -29.01
C ASP A 177 -2.31 17.46 -29.59
N VAL A 178 -1.87 16.23 -29.85
CA VAL A 178 -0.58 15.99 -30.50
C VAL A 178 -0.77 16.26 -31.98
N ARG A 179 -0.16 17.32 -32.51
CA ARG A 179 -0.16 17.61 -33.94
C ARG A 179 0.58 16.50 -34.69
N ASP A 180 -0.17 15.59 -35.22
CA ASP A 180 0.29 14.46 -36.01
C ASP A 180 -0.33 14.55 -37.41
N GLU A 181 0.41 15.12 -38.35
CA GLU A 181 -0.06 15.37 -39.74
C GLU A 181 -0.58 14.10 -40.43
N HIS A 182 -0.05 12.96 -40.06
CA HIS A 182 -0.45 11.65 -40.60
C HIS A 182 -1.34 10.83 -39.68
N LYS A 183 -1.75 11.38 -38.56
CA LYS A 183 -2.53 10.68 -37.51
C LYS A 183 -1.91 9.33 -37.11
N TRP A 184 -0.59 9.24 -37.15
CA TRP A 184 0.14 8.04 -36.82
C TRP A 184 0.06 7.75 -35.30
N PHE A 185 0.27 8.77 -34.49
CA PHE A 185 0.11 8.67 -33.05
C PHE A 185 -1.32 8.32 -32.65
N GLU A 186 -2.32 8.90 -33.29
CA GLU A 186 -3.74 8.60 -33.06
C GLU A 186 -4.06 7.13 -33.38
N LYS A 187 -3.39 6.54 -34.36
CA LYS A 187 -3.58 5.13 -34.75
C LYS A 187 -2.80 4.13 -33.91
N VAL A 188 -1.62 4.49 -33.45
CA VAL A 188 -0.68 3.60 -32.74
C VAL A 188 -0.71 3.82 -31.24
N PHE A 189 -0.86 5.07 -30.80
CA PHE A 189 -0.93 5.46 -29.40
C PHE A 189 -2.25 6.17 -29.15
N CYS A 190 -3.22 5.47 -28.60
CA CYS A 190 -4.56 6.00 -28.30
C CYS A 190 -4.58 7.15 -27.28
N THR A 191 -3.44 7.52 -26.70
CA THR A 191 -3.34 8.49 -25.61
C THR A 191 -2.18 9.47 -25.85
N GLY A 192 -2.29 10.68 -25.34
CA GLY A 192 -1.22 11.68 -25.33
C GLY A 192 -0.06 11.33 -24.39
N PRO A 193 0.83 12.30 -24.05
CA PRO A 193 2.03 12.07 -23.23
C PRO A 193 1.74 11.91 -21.72
N GLY A 194 0.50 11.65 -21.31
CA GLY A 194 0.10 11.55 -19.91
C GLY A 194 0.91 10.52 -19.12
N PHE A 195 1.24 9.38 -19.72
CA PHE A 195 2.08 8.37 -19.08
C PHE A 195 3.50 8.90 -18.82
N GLN A 196 4.12 9.55 -19.81
CA GLN A 196 5.46 10.12 -19.68
C GLN A 196 5.51 11.22 -18.61
N MET A 197 4.48 12.05 -18.56
CA MET A 197 4.39 13.10 -17.54
C MET A 197 4.19 12.51 -16.13
N ALA A 198 3.32 11.51 -15.99
CA ALA A 198 3.16 10.79 -14.74
C ALA A 198 4.46 10.07 -14.34
N GLN A 199 5.19 9.48 -15.29
CA GLN A 199 6.48 8.83 -15.03
C GLN A 199 7.52 9.84 -14.51
N ILE A 200 7.69 10.98 -15.16
CA ILE A 200 8.62 12.03 -14.73
C ILE A 200 8.29 12.45 -13.28
N PHE A 201 7.03 12.71 -13.01
CA PHE A 201 6.56 13.12 -11.70
C PHE A 201 6.86 12.07 -10.63
N VAL A 202 6.44 10.82 -10.85
CA VAL A 202 6.60 9.73 -9.88
C VAL A 202 8.08 9.41 -9.63
N GLU A 203 8.90 9.34 -10.69
CA GLU A 203 10.34 9.11 -10.54
C GLU A 203 11.01 10.20 -9.70
N LYS A 204 10.65 11.47 -9.90
CA LYS A 204 11.15 12.59 -9.08
C LYS A 204 10.66 12.53 -7.63
N VAL A 205 9.41 12.13 -7.40
CA VAL A 205 8.91 11.89 -6.04
C VAL A 205 9.71 10.77 -5.37
N PHE A 206 9.94 9.66 -6.05
CA PHE A 206 10.73 8.55 -5.50
C PHE A 206 12.16 8.95 -5.17
N GLU A 207 12.84 9.66 -6.07
CA GLU A 207 14.19 10.12 -5.83
C GLU A 207 14.30 11.08 -4.64
N LYS A 208 13.27 11.89 -4.41
CA LYS A 208 13.26 12.88 -3.32
C LYS A 208 12.85 12.30 -1.96
N HIS A 209 11.91 11.35 -1.93
CA HIS A 209 11.26 10.91 -0.70
C HIS A 209 11.62 9.49 -0.28
N ILE A 210 12.23 8.66 -1.14
CA ILE A 210 12.65 7.32 -0.77
C ILE A 210 14.10 7.33 -0.30
N ASP A 211 14.32 6.90 0.93
CA ASP A 211 15.67 6.53 1.37
C ASP A 211 16.02 5.15 0.80
N TRP A 212 16.72 5.16 -0.33
CA TRP A 212 17.11 3.96 -1.05
C TRP A 212 18.08 3.08 -0.26
N ALA A 213 18.94 3.67 0.59
CA ALA A 213 19.83 2.90 1.44
C ALA A 213 19.03 2.07 2.44
N VAL A 214 18.10 2.70 3.15
CA VAL A 214 17.20 2.01 4.09
C VAL A 214 16.32 0.99 3.38
N LEU A 215 15.76 1.32 2.21
CA LEU A 215 14.90 0.39 1.45
C LEU A 215 15.65 -0.86 0.99
N LEU A 216 16.93 -0.74 0.66
CA LEU A 216 17.76 -1.85 0.17
C LEU A 216 18.33 -2.70 1.32
N THR A 217 18.57 -2.08 2.48
CA THR A 217 19.12 -2.78 3.66
C THR A 217 18.04 -3.41 4.54
N ASN A 218 16.82 -2.88 4.53
CA ASN A 218 15.70 -3.45 5.28
C ASN A 218 15.09 -4.64 4.53
N ASP A 219 15.69 -5.78 4.75
CA ASP A 219 15.14 -7.08 4.36
C ASP A 219 14.15 -7.56 5.45
N ASP A 220 13.06 -6.81 5.62
CA ASP A 220 12.01 -7.13 6.62
C ASP A 220 11.15 -8.35 6.23
N ASN A 221 11.49 -9.02 5.12
CA ASN A 221 10.73 -10.17 4.63
C ASN A 221 11.40 -11.50 5.02
N PHE A 222 11.76 -11.64 6.28
CA PHE A 222 12.42 -12.85 6.82
C PHE A 222 11.63 -14.12 6.53
N LYS A 223 10.31 -14.03 6.46
CA LYS A 223 9.43 -15.14 6.11
C LYS A 223 9.72 -15.67 4.70
N ASN A 224 9.82 -14.78 3.71
CA ASN A 224 10.12 -15.14 2.33
C ASN A 224 11.56 -15.67 2.18
N ILE A 225 12.52 -14.99 2.82
CA ILE A 225 13.93 -15.40 2.80
C ILE A 225 14.06 -16.83 3.33
N LEU A 226 13.48 -17.11 4.49
CA LEU A 226 13.54 -18.45 5.10
C LEU A 226 12.84 -19.49 4.22
N GLN A 227 11.67 -19.15 3.68
CA GLN A 227 10.92 -20.05 2.81
C GLN A 227 11.72 -20.42 1.56
N VAL A 228 12.33 -19.43 0.88
CA VAL A 228 13.16 -19.66 -0.32
C VAL A 228 14.36 -20.54 0.02
N LYS A 229 15.06 -20.30 1.14
CA LYS A 229 16.19 -21.14 1.58
C LYS A 229 15.75 -22.59 1.80
N ILE A 230 14.67 -22.81 2.56
CA ILE A 230 14.16 -24.17 2.84
C ILE A 230 13.67 -24.87 1.58
N GLN A 231 12.94 -24.17 0.70
CA GLN A 231 12.50 -24.74 -0.57
C GLN A 231 13.66 -25.12 -1.49
N LYS A 232 14.72 -24.31 -1.53
CA LYS A 232 15.92 -24.61 -2.30
C LYS A 232 16.58 -25.92 -1.83
N GLU A 233 16.71 -26.09 -0.52
CA GLU A 233 17.46 -27.21 0.08
C GLU A 233 16.64 -28.50 0.20
N PHE A 234 15.37 -28.38 0.61
CA PHE A 234 14.56 -29.55 0.98
C PHE A 234 13.31 -29.74 0.10
N LYS A 235 13.00 -28.81 -0.81
CA LYS A 235 11.81 -28.84 -1.69
C LYS A 235 10.47 -28.85 -0.93
N VAL A 236 10.46 -28.39 0.32
CA VAL A 236 9.28 -28.25 1.17
C VAL A 236 9.13 -26.81 1.64
N THR A 237 7.96 -26.44 2.17
CA THR A 237 7.70 -25.14 2.81
C THR A 237 7.71 -25.27 4.33
N PRO A 238 8.20 -24.25 5.07
CA PRO A 238 8.08 -24.23 6.52
C PRO A 238 6.61 -24.06 6.95
N HIS A 239 6.26 -24.62 8.11
CA HIS A 239 4.94 -24.50 8.71
C HIS A 239 4.96 -23.43 9.80
N TYR A 240 3.91 -22.59 9.82
CA TYR A 240 3.72 -21.54 10.82
C TYR A 240 2.60 -21.94 11.76
N VAL A 241 2.91 -22.11 13.02
CA VAL A 241 1.97 -22.60 14.03
C VAL A 241 1.81 -21.58 15.14
N GLU A 242 0.57 -21.28 15.49
CA GLU A 242 0.24 -20.51 16.67
C GLU A 242 0.42 -21.38 17.90
N MET A 243 1.41 -21.05 18.74
CA MET A 243 1.74 -21.79 19.95
C MET A 243 0.91 -21.32 21.14
N LYS A 244 0.65 -20.01 21.21
CA LYS A 244 -0.18 -19.35 22.23
C LYS A 244 -0.80 -18.10 21.61
N SER A 245 -2.06 -17.83 21.97
CA SER A 245 -2.70 -16.54 21.71
C SER A 245 -3.37 -16.04 22.97
N ASP A 246 -3.15 -14.79 23.29
CA ASP A 246 -3.71 -14.09 24.42
C ASP A 246 -4.12 -12.68 24.02
N LEU A 247 -5.24 -12.17 24.56
CA LEU A 247 -5.77 -10.85 24.21
C LEU A 247 -4.86 -9.71 24.68
N GLU A 248 -4.10 -9.91 25.77
CA GLU A 248 -3.21 -8.90 26.33
C GLU A 248 -1.76 -9.07 25.84
N GLU A 249 -1.25 -10.30 25.82
CA GLU A 249 0.14 -10.65 25.46
C GLU A 249 0.33 -10.74 23.93
N GLY A 250 -0.74 -11.06 23.19
CA GLY A 250 -0.71 -11.22 21.74
C GLY A 250 -0.48 -12.66 21.28
N TYR A 251 0.32 -12.84 20.24
CA TYR A 251 0.53 -14.13 19.56
C TYR A 251 1.96 -14.62 19.76
N LYS A 252 2.11 -15.87 20.22
CA LYS A 252 3.37 -16.61 20.12
C LYS A 252 3.32 -17.51 18.90
N MET A 253 4.22 -17.27 17.94
CA MET A 253 4.30 -18.03 16.68
C MET A 253 5.57 -18.86 16.63
N GLY A 254 5.42 -20.12 16.20
CA GLY A 254 6.53 -21.03 15.93
C GLY A 254 6.64 -21.34 14.44
N VAL A 255 7.86 -21.41 13.93
CA VAL A 255 8.18 -21.83 12.56
C VAL A 255 8.82 -23.20 12.60
N TYR A 256 8.24 -24.16 11.85
CA TYR A 256 8.65 -25.56 11.91
C TYR A 256 9.05 -26.07 10.52
N LEU A 257 10.06 -26.94 10.51
CA LEU A 257 10.40 -27.78 9.37
C LEU A 257 9.88 -29.20 9.63
N CYS A 258 8.99 -29.68 8.74
CA CYS A 258 8.48 -31.03 8.72
C CYS A 258 8.84 -31.66 7.40
N ILE A 259 9.55 -32.78 7.40
CA ILE A 259 9.88 -33.58 6.22
C ILE A 259 9.54 -35.02 6.51
N GLY A 260 8.84 -35.69 5.57
CA GLY A 260 8.45 -37.09 5.73
C GLY A 260 7.41 -37.37 6.82
N ILE A 261 6.87 -36.31 7.44
CA ILE A 261 5.86 -36.39 8.51
C ILE A 261 4.94 -35.17 8.44
N SER A 262 3.66 -35.36 8.76
CA SER A 262 2.68 -34.27 8.79
C SER A 262 2.75 -33.46 10.09
N ILE A 263 2.65 -32.13 10.01
CA ILE A 263 2.57 -31.24 11.18
C ILE A 263 1.39 -31.62 12.11
N PHE A 264 0.32 -32.17 11.57
CA PHE A 264 -0.85 -32.59 12.34
C PHE A 264 -0.61 -33.87 13.14
N GLU A 265 0.27 -34.77 12.66
CA GLU A 265 0.63 -36.02 13.33
C GLU A 265 1.59 -35.81 14.50
N VAL A 266 2.43 -34.77 14.41
CA VAL A 266 3.47 -34.48 15.43
C VAL A 266 3.08 -33.42 16.47
N ARG A 267 1.82 -32.98 16.50
CA ARG A 267 1.36 -31.95 17.46
C ARG A 267 1.66 -32.28 18.94
N GLN A 268 1.73 -33.56 19.30
CA GLN A 268 2.06 -34.02 20.64
C GLN A 268 3.52 -34.42 20.82
N THR A 269 4.32 -34.36 19.75
CA THR A 269 5.73 -34.75 19.79
C THR A 269 6.58 -33.51 20.07
N THR A 270 7.58 -33.65 20.92
CA THR A 270 8.54 -32.57 21.18
C THR A 270 9.42 -32.36 19.96
N PRO A 271 9.44 -31.18 19.36
CA PRO A 271 10.27 -30.92 18.18
C PRO A 271 11.76 -30.88 18.56
N LEU A 272 12.62 -31.24 17.62
CA LEU A 272 14.04 -30.94 17.72
C LEU A 272 14.22 -29.40 17.67
N LEU A 273 15.27 -28.90 18.29
CA LEU A 273 15.57 -27.47 18.29
C LEU A 273 16.65 -27.17 17.25
N LEU A 274 16.47 -26.10 16.46
CA LEU A 274 17.43 -25.68 15.41
C LEU A 274 18.84 -25.47 15.98
N LYS A 275 18.99 -24.99 17.22
CA LYS A 275 20.29 -24.79 17.86
C LYS A 275 21.16 -26.07 17.92
N ASN A 276 20.55 -27.25 17.89
CA ASN A 276 21.25 -28.54 17.87
C ASN A 276 21.62 -28.95 16.43
N TYR A 277 20.97 -28.37 15.44
CA TYR A 277 21.14 -28.64 14.00
C TYR A 277 21.25 -27.33 13.21
N PRO A 278 22.25 -26.47 13.50
CA PRO A 278 22.29 -25.09 13.02
C PRO A 278 22.70 -24.92 11.54
N SER A 279 22.81 -26.01 10.77
CA SER A 279 23.09 -25.96 9.34
C SER A 279 22.25 -26.97 8.55
N PHE A 280 22.04 -26.69 7.28
CA PHE A 280 21.32 -27.60 6.39
C PHE A 280 21.99 -28.96 6.26
N GLU A 281 23.33 -29.03 6.30
CA GLU A 281 24.08 -30.29 6.28
C GLU A 281 23.76 -31.16 7.49
N LYS A 282 23.71 -30.57 8.69
CA LYS A 282 23.36 -31.31 9.90
C LYS A 282 21.91 -31.82 9.88
N ILE A 283 20.99 -31.04 9.31
CA ILE A 283 19.59 -31.46 9.12
C ILE A 283 19.53 -32.62 8.13
N LYS A 284 20.26 -32.55 6.99
CA LYS A 284 20.34 -33.63 6.01
C LYS A 284 20.94 -34.91 6.63
N GLY A 285 22.02 -34.79 7.35
CA GLY A 285 22.62 -35.95 8.07
C GLY A 285 21.70 -36.56 9.13
N TYR A 286 20.81 -35.77 9.75
CA TYR A 286 19.77 -36.31 10.63
C TYR A 286 18.70 -37.06 9.83
N LEU A 287 18.22 -36.50 8.70
CA LEU A 287 17.23 -37.13 7.81
C LEU A 287 17.69 -38.52 7.34
N GLU A 288 18.94 -38.64 6.92
CA GLU A 288 19.53 -39.93 6.48
C GLU A 288 19.49 -41.02 7.57
N LYS A 289 19.69 -40.62 8.83
CA LYS A 289 19.69 -41.54 9.97
C LYS A 289 18.29 -41.86 10.51
N ASN A 290 17.27 -41.09 10.13
CA ASN A 290 15.91 -41.19 10.68
C ASN A 290 14.84 -41.44 9.59
N ASN A 291 15.15 -42.34 8.65
CA ASN A 291 14.22 -42.77 7.60
C ASN A 291 13.60 -41.61 6.78
N GLY A 292 14.32 -40.52 6.58
CA GLY A 292 13.83 -39.35 5.85
C GLY A 292 12.80 -38.50 6.62
N GLN A 293 12.69 -38.66 7.92
CA GLN A 293 11.75 -37.92 8.75
C GLN A 293 12.45 -36.90 9.64
N VAL A 294 11.91 -35.68 9.69
CA VAL A 294 12.38 -34.62 10.60
C VAL A 294 11.25 -33.71 11.05
N PHE A 295 11.25 -33.37 12.33
CA PHE A 295 10.39 -32.35 12.93
C PHE A 295 11.25 -31.41 13.77
N ILE A 296 11.50 -30.19 13.27
CA ILE A 296 12.37 -29.20 13.91
C ILE A 296 11.62 -27.89 14.13
N LEU A 297 11.70 -27.33 15.33
CA LEU A 297 11.36 -25.94 15.61
C LEU A 297 12.53 -25.08 15.14
N LEU A 298 12.30 -24.35 14.06
CA LEU A 298 13.28 -23.46 13.43
C LEU A 298 13.47 -22.16 14.22
N GLY A 299 12.37 -21.59 14.70
CA GLY A 299 12.38 -20.37 15.49
C GLY A 299 11.01 -20.03 16.05
N GLU A 300 10.99 -19.22 17.09
CA GLU A 300 9.76 -18.72 17.70
C GLU A 300 9.89 -17.24 18.07
N ALA A 301 8.77 -16.54 18.14
CA ALA A 301 8.69 -15.16 18.63
C ALA A 301 7.29 -14.80 19.10
N GLU A 302 7.21 -13.74 19.90
CA GLU A 302 5.98 -13.19 20.44
C GLU A 302 5.79 -11.75 19.96
N HIS A 303 4.57 -11.42 19.55
CA HIS A 303 4.20 -10.05 19.17
C HIS A 303 2.68 -9.87 19.23
N ARG A 304 2.20 -8.65 19.55
CA ARG A 304 0.77 -8.30 19.54
C ARG A 304 0.07 -8.52 18.20
N ILE A 305 0.82 -8.48 17.09
CA ILE A 305 0.31 -8.70 15.74
C ILE A 305 0.88 -10.01 15.22
N LYS A 306 0.03 -10.99 14.91
CA LYS A 306 0.39 -12.34 14.44
C LYS A 306 1.42 -12.34 13.30
N ARG A 307 1.19 -11.54 12.26
CA ARG A 307 2.12 -11.43 11.12
C ARG A 307 3.53 -10.95 11.53
N LYS A 308 3.63 -10.06 12.52
CA LYS A 308 4.93 -9.60 13.03
C LYS A 308 5.62 -10.66 13.86
N ALA A 309 4.87 -11.44 14.65
CA ALA A 309 5.41 -12.59 15.36
C ALA A 309 5.99 -13.63 14.38
N GLU A 310 5.30 -13.95 13.29
CA GLU A 310 5.81 -14.83 12.24
C GLU A 310 7.12 -14.32 11.62
N GLN A 311 7.22 -13.03 11.29
CA GLN A 311 8.43 -12.42 10.74
C GLN A 311 9.60 -12.48 11.73
N GLN A 312 9.36 -12.17 13.00
CA GLN A 312 10.39 -12.25 14.05
C GLN A 312 10.85 -13.68 14.30
N ALA A 313 9.94 -14.65 14.28
CA ALA A 313 10.29 -16.06 14.39
C ALA A 313 11.21 -16.51 13.26
N CYS A 314 10.93 -16.08 12.01
CA CYS A 314 11.81 -16.32 10.86
C CYS A 314 13.15 -15.60 11.00
N GLN A 315 13.17 -14.37 11.49
CA GLN A 315 14.41 -13.63 11.76
C GLN A 315 15.28 -14.35 12.78
N ASN A 316 14.67 -14.85 13.86
CA ASN A 316 15.37 -15.60 14.89
C ASN A 316 15.95 -16.91 14.34
N CYS A 317 15.21 -17.60 13.46
CA CYS A 317 15.73 -18.76 12.73
C CYS A 317 16.97 -18.42 11.90
N LEU A 318 16.89 -17.36 11.08
CA LEU A 318 17.97 -16.95 10.17
C LEU A 318 19.25 -16.50 10.90
N LYS A 319 19.15 -16.04 12.15
CA LYS A 319 20.31 -15.72 12.99
C LYS A 319 21.09 -16.96 13.46
N VAL A 320 20.42 -18.10 13.57
CA VAL A 320 20.99 -19.35 14.05
C VAL A 320 21.37 -20.28 12.91
N LEU A 321 20.62 -20.22 11.80
CA LEU A 321 20.80 -21.08 10.65
C LEU A 321 21.99 -20.59 9.82
N HIS A 322 23.02 -21.42 9.73
CA HIS A 322 24.18 -21.21 8.87
C HIS A 322 24.00 -21.98 7.56
N ASP A 323 24.39 -21.36 6.45
CA ASP A 323 24.37 -21.97 5.10
C ASP A 323 25.43 -23.06 4.95
#